data_39c377982ab5f02ceefef9e913e809bd
#
_entry.id   39c377982ab5f02ceefef9e913e809bd
#
_cell.length_a   1.000
_cell.length_b   1.000
_cell.length_c   1.000
_cell.angle_alpha   90.00
_cell.angle_beta   90.00
_cell.angle_gamma   90.00
#
_symmetry.space_group_name_H-M   'P 1'
#
loop_
_entity.id
_entity.type
_entity.pdbx_description
1 polymer ?
#
loop_
_entity_poly.entity_id
_entity_poly.type
_entity_poly.pdbx_seq_one_letter_code
_entity_poly.pdbx_strand_id
1 'polypeptide(L)'
;VMYTAGSLAMAYGYDYEKAMIAGLLHDCAKCLPTEKKISLCEKNDILVSKVERENPGLLHAKAGMVLAEEAYGVKDPQILHAIKVHTTGEPDMNTLDKIIYIADYIEPLRCEAPHLSIIRQIAFSDLNQCMAEILYDTLHYLSGRKGSVDPTTQLTYQFYEPYGKDQPWKH
;
A
#
# COMPACT_ATOMS: atom_id res chain seq x y z
N VAL A 1 -2.29 -5.62 -10.42
CA VAL A 1 -1.91 -5.84 -9.01
C VAL A 1 -2.14 -7.28 -8.58
N MET A 2 -3.35 -7.86 -8.76
CA MET A 2 -3.68 -9.24 -8.34
C MET A 2 -2.61 -10.27 -8.74
N TYR A 3 -2.28 -10.39 -10.04
CA TYR A 3 -1.27 -11.35 -10.50
C TYR A 3 0.15 -11.04 -10.03
N THR A 4 0.50 -9.77 -9.89
CA THR A 4 1.77 -9.35 -9.32
C THR A 4 1.90 -9.77 -7.86
N ALA A 5 0.84 -9.58 -7.07
CA ALA A 5 0.77 -10.04 -5.68
C ALA A 5 0.90 -11.55 -5.57
N GLY A 6 0.20 -12.31 -6.43
CA GLY A 6 0.34 -13.77 -6.50
C GLY A 6 1.76 -14.21 -6.86
N SER A 7 2.42 -13.52 -7.80
CA SER A 7 3.80 -13.83 -8.17
C SER A 7 4.79 -13.57 -7.02
N LEU A 8 4.61 -12.47 -6.30
CA LEU A 8 5.40 -12.18 -5.10
C LEU A 8 5.14 -13.21 -4.01
N ALA A 9 3.88 -13.58 -3.77
CA ALA A 9 3.53 -14.61 -2.78
C ALA A 9 4.25 -15.94 -3.07
N MET A 10 4.26 -16.38 -4.32
CA MET A 10 5.00 -17.58 -4.72
C MET A 10 6.51 -17.44 -4.46
N ALA A 11 7.10 -16.29 -4.80
CA ALA A 11 8.53 -16.04 -4.60
C ALA A 11 8.95 -16.08 -3.12
N TYR A 12 8.05 -15.67 -2.22
CA TYR A 12 8.31 -15.63 -0.78
C TYR A 12 7.69 -16.78 0.01
N GLY A 13 7.15 -17.80 -0.66
CA GLY A 13 6.52 -18.95 0.00
C GLY A 13 5.29 -18.57 0.84
N TYR A 14 4.59 -17.49 0.44
CA TYR A 14 3.38 -17.03 1.11
C TYR A 14 2.12 -17.59 0.43
N ASP A 15 0.98 -17.51 1.13
CA ASP A 15 -0.32 -17.96 0.63
C ASP A 15 -0.73 -17.20 -0.64
N TYR A 16 -0.72 -17.92 -1.76
CA TYR A 16 -1.03 -17.39 -3.08
C TYR A 16 -2.47 -16.87 -3.19
N GLU A 17 -3.44 -17.61 -2.63
CA GLU A 17 -4.85 -17.24 -2.72
C GLU A 17 -5.15 -15.98 -1.92
N LYS A 18 -4.60 -15.86 -0.71
CA LYS A 18 -4.71 -14.64 0.10
C LYS A 18 -4.14 -13.43 -0.63
N ALA A 19 -2.96 -13.56 -1.24
CA ALA A 19 -2.34 -12.47 -1.97
C ALA A 19 -3.15 -12.06 -3.21
N MET A 20 -3.71 -13.04 -3.93
CA MET A 20 -4.58 -12.79 -5.09
C MET A 20 -5.86 -12.05 -4.67
N ILE A 21 -6.54 -12.47 -3.60
CA ILE A 21 -7.76 -11.83 -3.11
C ILE A 21 -7.46 -10.39 -2.64
N ALA A 22 -6.43 -10.20 -1.82
CA ALA A 22 -6.04 -8.88 -1.35
C ALA A 22 -5.67 -7.95 -2.52
N GLY A 23 -4.87 -8.44 -3.47
CA GLY A 23 -4.48 -7.68 -4.66
C GLY A 23 -5.64 -7.35 -5.61
N LEU A 24 -6.67 -8.21 -5.69
CA LEU A 24 -7.89 -7.94 -6.45
C LEU A 24 -8.72 -6.83 -5.80
N LEU A 25 -8.83 -6.83 -4.49
CA LEU A 25 -9.75 -5.96 -3.75
C LEU A 25 -9.10 -4.70 -3.17
N HIS A 26 -7.75 -4.53 -3.25
CA HIS A 26 -7.06 -3.40 -2.62
C HIS A 26 -7.66 -2.03 -2.97
N ASP A 27 -8.11 -1.86 -4.22
CA ASP A 27 -8.67 -0.62 -4.77
C ASP A 27 -10.21 -0.65 -4.92
N CYS A 28 -10.93 -1.62 -4.33
CA CYS A 28 -12.37 -1.81 -4.53
C CYS A 28 -13.23 -0.58 -4.15
N ALA A 29 -12.76 0.28 -3.26
CA ALA A 29 -13.44 1.52 -2.89
C ALA A 29 -12.89 2.79 -3.59
N LYS A 30 -11.93 2.67 -4.50
CA LYS A 30 -11.25 3.84 -5.12
C LYS A 30 -12.21 4.77 -5.85
N CYS A 31 -13.15 4.20 -6.59
CA CYS A 31 -14.14 4.94 -7.37
C CYS A 31 -15.34 5.46 -6.56
N LEU A 32 -15.44 5.16 -5.26
CA LEU A 32 -16.53 5.68 -4.44
C LEU A 32 -16.39 7.18 -4.23
N PRO A 33 -17.54 7.93 -4.17
CA PRO A 33 -17.55 9.33 -3.76
C PRO A 33 -16.93 9.51 -2.35
N THR A 34 -16.33 10.69 -2.12
CA THR A 34 -15.66 11.02 -0.84
C THR A 34 -16.58 10.83 0.36
N GLU A 35 -17.82 11.32 0.28
CA GLU A 35 -18.83 11.23 1.35
C GLU A 35 -19.15 9.78 1.68
N LYS A 36 -19.18 8.90 0.66
CA LYS A 36 -19.39 7.45 0.88
C LYS A 36 -18.21 6.81 1.60
N LYS A 37 -16.97 7.15 1.22
CA LYS A 37 -15.76 6.64 1.89
C LYS A 37 -15.74 7.06 3.36
N ILE A 38 -16.01 8.34 3.64
CA ILE A 38 -16.09 8.86 5.02
C ILE A 38 -17.19 8.12 5.78
N SER A 39 -18.40 8.03 5.23
CA SER A 39 -19.53 7.36 5.87
C SER A 39 -19.25 5.87 6.16
N LEU A 40 -18.58 5.15 5.27
CA LEU A 40 -18.18 3.76 5.53
C LEU A 40 -17.20 3.67 6.70
N CYS A 41 -16.21 4.54 6.75
CA CYS A 41 -15.25 4.55 7.86
C CYS A 41 -15.93 4.87 9.18
N GLU A 42 -16.73 5.96 9.24
CA GLU A 42 -17.38 6.42 10.47
C GLU A 42 -18.41 5.42 11.02
N LYS A 43 -19.17 4.75 10.16
CA LYS A 43 -20.14 3.70 10.56
C LYS A 43 -19.46 2.46 11.15
N ASN A 44 -18.20 2.25 10.86
CA ASN A 44 -17.41 1.11 11.34
C ASN A 44 -16.37 1.54 12.39
N ASP A 45 -16.58 2.69 13.05
CA ASP A 45 -15.70 3.23 14.09
C ASP A 45 -14.23 3.40 13.65
N ILE A 46 -14.01 3.59 12.33
CA ILE A 46 -12.68 3.82 11.77
C ILE A 46 -12.39 5.32 11.75
N LEU A 47 -11.35 5.71 12.48
CA LEU A 47 -10.95 7.12 12.58
C LEU A 47 -10.52 7.68 11.21
N VAL A 48 -11.13 8.78 10.81
CA VAL A 48 -10.76 9.58 9.65
C VAL A 48 -9.93 10.78 10.11
N SER A 49 -8.66 10.80 9.79
CA SER A 49 -7.73 11.86 10.16
C SER A 49 -8.01 13.17 9.43
N LYS A 50 -7.42 14.29 9.91
CA LYS A 50 -7.50 15.58 9.21
C LYS A 50 -6.85 15.49 7.82
N VAL A 51 -5.70 14.85 7.71
CA VAL A 51 -4.98 14.68 6.43
C VAL A 51 -5.82 13.89 5.43
N GLU A 52 -6.52 12.84 5.86
CA GLU A 52 -7.41 12.06 5.01
C GLU A 52 -8.65 12.85 4.57
N ARG A 53 -9.16 13.77 5.41
CA ARG A 53 -10.25 14.70 5.00
C ARG A 53 -9.77 15.71 3.95
N GLU A 54 -8.53 16.19 4.07
CA GLU A 54 -7.89 17.09 3.11
C GLU A 54 -7.47 16.37 1.82
N ASN A 55 -7.13 15.07 1.92
CA ASN A 55 -6.74 14.19 0.83
C ASN A 55 -7.62 12.93 0.77
N PRO A 56 -8.88 13.04 0.34
CA PRO A 56 -9.84 11.93 0.40
C PRO A 56 -9.43 10.72 -0.46
N GLY A 57 -8.44 10.90 -1.33
CA GLY A 57 -7.82 9.80 -2.07
C GLY A 57 -7.27 8.71 -1.16
N LEU A 58 -6.72 9.06 0.01
CA LEU A 58 -6.16 8.10 0.97
C LEU A 58 -7.23 7.19 1.61
N LEU A 59 -8.47 7.69 1.72
CA LEU A 59 -9.57 6.95 2.37
C LEU A 59 -10.00 5.68 1.65
N HIS A 60 -9.63 5.51 0.37
CA HIS A 60 -10.07 4.32 -0.35
C HIS A 60 -9.51 3.02 0.26
N ALA A 61 -8.37 3.06 0.90
CA ALA A 61 -7.77 1.90 1.56
C ALA A 61 -8.61 1.47 2.79
N LYS A 62 -8.93 2.40 3.68
CA LYS A 62 -9.78 2.14 4.86
C LYS A 62 -11.20 1.74 4.45
N ALA A 63 -11.81 2.50 3.55
CA ALA A 63 -13.15 2.19 3.02
C ALA A 63 -13.16 0.88 2.23
N GLY A 64 -12.06 0.55 1.55
CA GLY A 64 -11.86 -0.70 0.82
C GLY A 64 -11.84 -1.91 1.74
N MET A 65 -11.17 -1.81 2.89
CA MET A 65 -11.22 -2.85 3.93
C MET A 65 -12.66 -3.14 4.35
N VAL A 66 -13.45 -2.10 4.67
CA VAL A 66 -14.86 -2.27 5.05
C VAL A 66 -15.67 -2.88 3.92
N LEU A 67 -15.51 -2.39 2.70
CA LEU A 67 -16.23 -2.88 1.55
C LEU A 67 -15.86 -4.34 1.23
N ALA A 68 -14.59 -4.71 1.38
CA ALA A 68 -14.14 -6.09 1.21
C ALA A 68 -14.80 -7.03 2.21
N GLU A 69 -14.99 -6.60 3.45
CA GLU A 69 -15.67 -7.38 4.48
C GLU A 69 -17.18 -7.46 4.24
N GLU A 70 -17.85 -6.31 4.08
CA GLU A 70 -19.31 -6.24 4.05
C GLU A 70 -19.91 -6.72 2.72
N ALA A 71 -19.33 -6.33 1.59
CA ALA A 71 -19.90 -6.60 0.26
C ALA A 71 -19.29 -7.83 -0.42
N TYR A 72 -18.01 -8.13 -0.18
CA TYR A 72 -17.32 -9.26 -0.81
C TYR A 72 -17.14 -10.44 0.15
N GLY A 73 -17.54 -10.31 1.43
CA GLY A 73 -17.55 -11.40 2.39
C GLY A 73 -16.16 -11.85 2.87
N VAL A 74 -15.14 -11.02 2.68
CA VAL A 74 -13.79 -11.31 3.18
C VAL A 74 -13.79 -11.30 4.71
N LYS A 75 -13.34 -12.39 5.34
CA LYS A 75 -13.27 -12.52 6.80
C LYS A 75 -11.85 -12.70 7.32
N ASP A 76 -10.89 -12.91 6.43
CA ASP A 76 -9.49 -13.06 6.83
C ASP A 76 -8.91 -11.70 7.25
N PRO A 77 -8.48 -11.56 8.52
CA PRO A 77 -7.99 -10.28 9.03
C PRO A 77 -6.69 -9.83 8.37
N GLN A 78 -5.88 -10.75 7.85
CA GLN A 78 -4.64 -10.40 7.14
C GLN A 78 -4.94 -9.76 5.79
N ILE A 79 -5.96 -10.28 5.05
CA ILE A 79 -6.40 -9.70 3.78
C ILE A 79 -6.97 -8.30 4.02
N LEU A 80 -7.87 -8.17 5.00
CA LEU A 80 -8.47 -6.88 5.35
C LEU A 80 -7.42 -5.85 5.77
N HIS A 81 -6.43 -6.28 6.56
CA HIS A 81 -5.34 -5.42 7.00
C HIS A 81 -4.47 -4.97 5.83
N ALA A 82 -4.07 -5.87 4.93
CA ALA A 82 -3.29 -5.53 3.74
C ALA A 82 -4.02 -4.51 2.85
N ILE A 83 -5.34 -4.65 2.68
CA ILE A 83 -6.17 -3.66 1.96
C ILE A 83 -6.12 -2.30 2.69
N LYS A 84 -6.23 -2.28 4.02
CA LYS A 84 -6.24 -1.05 4.83
C LYS A 84 -4.95 -0.25 4.72
N VAL A 85 -3.79 -0.93 4.66
CA VAL A 85 -2.49 -0.27 4.76
C VAL A 85 -1.77 -0.06 3.42
N HIS A 86 -2.37 -0.48 2.30
CA HIS A 86 -1.66 -0.50 1.01
C HIS A 86 -1.28 0.88 0.46
N THR A 87 -1.82 1.98 0.97
CA THR A 87 -1.50 3.35 0.49
C THR A 87 -0.44 4.06 1.30
N THR A 88 -0.57 4.05 2.62
CA THR A 88 0.35 4.76 3.53
C THR A 88 1.43 3.85 4.09
N GLY A 89 1.21 2.55 4.03
CA GLY A 89 1.92 1.58 4.82
C GLY A 89 1.66 1.75 6.31
N GLU A 90 2.40 1.02 7.11
CA GLU A 90 2.58 1.22 8.55
C GLU A 90 3.93 0.62 8.99
N PRO A 91 4.50 1.02 10.15
CA PRO A 91 5.67 0.34 10.70
C PRO A 91 5.41 -1.16 10.91
N ASP A 92 6.45 -1.98 10.68
CA ASP A 92 6.43 -3.43 10.94
C ASP A 92 5.31 -4.22 10.24
N MET A 93 5.03 -3.89 8.98
CA MET A 93 4.05 -4.61 8.17
C MET A 93 4.37 -6.10 8.06
N ASN A 94 3.33 -6.96 8.11
CA ASN A 94 3.48 -8.37 7.83
C ASN A 94 3.81 -8.65 6.34
N THR A 95 4.06 -9.91 6.00
CA THR A 95 4.46 -10.29 4.63
C THR A 95 3.39 -9.95 3.60
N LEU A 96 2.10 -10.18 3.89
CA LEU A 96 1.01 -9.87 2.96
C LEU A 96 0.87 -8.38 2.71
N ASP A 97 0.97 -7.57 3.76
CA ASP A 97 0.89 -6.11 3.67
C ASP A 97 1.96 -5.58 2.71
N LYS A 98 3.22 -6.03 2.90
CA LYS A 98 4.34 -5.67 2.03
C LYS A 98 4.12 -6.13 0.59
N ILE A 99 3.64 -7.36 0.40
CA ILE A 99 3.33 -7.89 -0.94
C ILE A 99 2.30 -7.00 -1.65
N ILE A 100 1.22 -6.60 -0.99
CA ILE A 100 0.17 -5.79 -1.62
C ILE A 100 0.67 -4.37 -1.91
N TYR A 101 1.36 -3.74 -0.94
CA TYR A 101 1.95 -2.42 -1.09
C TYR A 101 2.93 -2.38 -2.28
N ILE A 102 3.83 -3.35 -2.35
CA ILE A 102 4.82 -3.46 -3.43
C ILE A 102 4.15 -3.79 -4.76
N ALA A 103 3.20 -4.74 -4.78
CA ALA A 103 2.50 -5.17 -6.00
C ALA A 103 1.74 -4.02 -6.67
N ASP A 104 1.14 -3.11 -5.89
CA ASP A 104 0.52 -1.91 -6.44
C ASP A 104 1.56 -0.96 -7.04
N TYR A 105 2.69 -0.77 -6.38
CA TYR A 105 3.75 0.11 -6.88
C TYR A 105 4.40 -0.40 -8.16
N ILE A 106 4.68 -1.72 -8.26
CA ILE A 106 5.41 -2.31 -9.40
C ILE A 106 4.52 -2.87 -10.50
N GLU A 107 3.20 -2.66 -10.44
CA GLU A 107 2.25 -3.24 -11.38
C GLU A 107 2.69 -2.97 -12.85
N PRO A 108 2.43 -3.92 -13.81
CA PRO A 108 3.03 -3.88 -15.14
C PRO A 108 2.71 -2.64 -15.98
N LEU A 109 1.54 -2.03 -15.75
CA LEU A 109 1.10 -0.84 -16.51
C LEU A 109 1.64 0.48 -15.93
N ARG A 110 2.24 0.46 -14.74
CA ARG A 110 2.92 1.63 -14.19
C ARG A 110 4.22 1.88 -14.96
N CYS A 111 4.36 3.05 -15.54
CA CYS A 111 5.52 3.42 -16.37
C CYS A 111 6.23 4.71 -15.92
N GLU A 112 5.60 5.52 -15.06
CA GLU A 112 6.11 6.85 -14.70
C GLU A 112 6.71 6.94 -13.28
N ALA A 113 6.78 5.83 -12.52
CA ALA A 113 7.42 5.86 -11.20
C ALA A 113 8.95 5.86 -11.34
N PRO A 114 9.67 6.63 -10.50
CA PRO A 114 11.14 6.64 -10.53
C PRO A 114 11.69 5.24 -10.16
N HIS A 115 12.87 4.94 -10.69
CA HIS A 115 13.65 3.72 -10.39
C HIS A 115 12.91 2.38 -10.56
N LEU A 116 11.77 2.38 -11.23
CA LEU A 116 10.81 1.27 -11.30
C LEU A 116 11.45 -0.06 -11.77
N SER A 117 12.39 -0.01 -12.72
CA SER A 117 13.08 -1.22 -13.22
C SER A 117 13.91 -1.91 -12.14
N ILE A 118 14.55 -1.12 -11.28
CA ILE A 118 15.39 -1.63 -10.18
C ILE A 118 14.49 -2.09 -9.04
N ILE A 119 13.47 -1.32 -8.69
CA ILE A 119 12.50 -1.68 -7.66
C ILE A 119 11.80 -3.01 -8.00
N ARG A 120 11.47 -3.24 -9.28
CA ARG A 120 10.91 -4.53 -9.74
C ARG A 120 11.87 -5.71 -9.52
N GLN A 121 13.17 -5.50 -9.64
CA GLN A 121 14.16 -6.56 -9.35
C GLN A 121 14.29 -6.82 -7.85
N ILE A 122 14.37 -5.75 -7.04
CA ILE A 122 14.46 -5.84 -5.57
C ILE A 122 13.20 -6.51 -5.00
N ALA A 123 12.03 -6.25 -5.56
CA ALA A 123 10.75 -6.78 -5.09
C ALA A 123 10.74 -8.32 -4.99
N PHE A 124 11.49 -9.02 -5.83
CA PHE A 124 11.56 -10.48 -5.83
C PHE A 124 12.74 -11.05 -5.03
N SER A 125 13.53 -10.20 -4.35
CA SER A 125 14.69 -10.62 -3.56
C SER A 125 14.64 -10.19 -2.09
N ASP A 126 14.10 -9.00 -1.79
CA ASP A 126 14.04 -8.45 -0.44
C ASP A 126 12.87 -7.45 -0.29
N LEU A 127 11.79 -7.88 0.39
CA LEU A 127 10.61 -7.04 0.61
C LEU A 127 10.93 -5.82 1.47
N ASN A 128 11.78 -5.94 2.49
CA ASN A 128 12.09 -4.82 3.38
C ASN A 128 12.93 -3.75 2.66
N GLN A 129 13.92 -4.19 1.89
CA GLN A 129 14.67 -3.27 1.03
C GLN A 129 13.75 -2.61 0.00
N CYS A 130 12.86 -3.38 -0.63
CA CYS A 130 11.90 -2.86 -1.60
C CYS A 130 10.98 -1.80 -0.99
N MET A 131 10.48 -2.03 0.23
CA MET A 131 9.70 -1.04 0.99
C MET A 131 10.48 0.25 1.22
N ALA A 132 11.74 0.15 1.65
CA ALA A 132 12.59 1.32 1.88
C ALA A 132 12.76 2.17 0.61
N GLU A 133 13.02 1.54 -0.53
CA GLU A 133 13.21 2.24 -1.80
C GLU A 133 11.91 2.89 -2.31
N ILE A 134 10.79 2.18 -2.25
CA ILE A 134 9.48 2.72 -2.66
C ILE A 134 9.08 3.91 -1.78
N LEU A 135 9.25 3.79 -0.46
CA LEU A 135 8.90 4.85 0.48
C LEU A 135 9.79 6.09 0.31
N TYR A 136 11.08 5.90 0.04
CA TYR A 136 12.00 6.99 -0.30
C TYR A 136 11.50 7.76 -1.54
N ASP A 137 11.26 7.06 -2.64
CA ASP A 137 10.76 7.66 -3.87
C ASP A 137 9.40 8.36 -3.68
N THR A 138 8.51 7.73 -2.89
CA THR A 138 7.18 8.28 -2.59
C THR A 138 7.29 9.58 -1.80
N LEU A 139 8.12 9.63 -0.74
CA LEU A 139 8.29 10.84 0.06
C LEU A 139 8.98 11.94 -0.73
N HIS A 140 9.97 11.61 -1.54
CA HIS A 140 10.62 12.58 -2.43
C HIS A 140 9.63 13.19 -3.43
N TYR A 141 8.80 12.37 -4.06
CA TYR A 141 7.74 12.84 -4.95
C TYR A 141 6.72 13.74 -4.25
N LEU A 142 6.29 13.35 -3.04
CA LEU A 142 5.32 14.13 -2.27
C LEU A 142 5.88 15.46 -1.76
N SER A 143 7.18 15.52 -1.42
CA SER A 143 7.83 16.76 -0.99
C SER A 143 7.83 17.86 -2.03
N GLY A 144 7.79 17.52 -3.31
CA GLY A 144 7.68 18.46 -4.43
C GLY A 144 6.24 18.93 -4.72
N ARG A 145 5.23 18.43 -4.01
CA ARG A 145 3.81 18.79 -4.22
C ARG A 145 3.27 19.66 -3.09
N LYS A 146 2.27 20.51 -3.43
CA LYS A 146 1.49 21.23 -2.42
C LYS A 146 0.53 20.25 -1.75
N GLY A 147 0.72 19.98 -0.46
CA GLY A 147 -0.14 19.12 0.36
C GLY A 147 0.61 18.59 1.57
N SER A 148 -0.13 18.15 2.58
CA SER A 148 0.46 17.49 3.75
C SER A 148 0.71 16.01 3.44
N VAL A 149 1.92 15.55 3.74
CA VAL A 149 2.23 14.11 3.71
C VAL A 149 1.57 13.46 4.92
N ASP A 150 0.96 12.29 4.73
CA ASP A 150 0.40 11.54 5.85
C ASP A 150 1.51 11.14 6.83
N PRO A 151 1.37 11.44 8.13
CA PRO A 151 2.37 11.08 9.13
C PRO A 151 2.69 9.59 9.18
N THR A 152 1.70 8.74 8.86
CA THR A 152 1.90 7.29 8.81
C THR A 152 2.91 6.90 7.76
N THR A 153 2.87 7.53 6.57
CA THR A 153 3.87 7.28 5.51
C THR A 153 5.29 7.63 5.97
N GLN A 154 5.46 8.72 6.72
CA GLN A 154 6.76 9.11 7.27
C GLN A 154 7.25 8.09 8.33
N LEU A 155 6.36 7.68 9.24
CA LEU A 155 6.68 6.67 10.26
C LEU A 155 7.02 5.32 9.61
N THR A 156 6.29 4.95 8.56
CA THR A 156 6.58 3.74 7.78
C THR A 156 7.98 3.81 7.17
N TYR A 157 8.31 4.94 6.54
CA TYR A 157 9.66 5.13 5.98
C TYR A 157 10.74 5.03 7.06
N GLN A 158 10.58 5.71 8.19
CA GLN A 158 11.55 5.66 9.30
C GLN A 158 11.81 4.23 9.80
N PHE A 159 10.77 3.39 9.78
CA PHE A 159 10.90 1.97 10.14
C PHE A 159 11.71 1.18 9.10
N TYR A 160 11.44 1.41 7.80
CA TYR A 160 12.08 0.64 6.71
C TYR A 160 13.41 1.24 6.23
N GLU A 161 13.71 2.50 6.49
CA GLU A 161 14.94 3.18 6.06
C GLU A 161 16.23 2.39 6.35
N PRO A 162 16.41 1.72 7.52
CA PRO A 162 17.61 0.93 7.79
C PRO A 162 17.82 -0.27 6.86
N TYR A 163 16.79 -0.73 6.17
CA TYR A 163 16.88 -1.81 5.17
C TYR A 163 17.27 -1.31 3.78
N GLY A 164 17.21 0.01 3.57
CA GLY A 164 17.61 0.64 2.31
C GLY A 164 19.10 0.52 2.09
N LYS A 165 19.51 0.26 0.85
CA LYS A 165 20.92 0.30 0.46
C LYS A 165 21.29 1.66 -0.12
N ASP A 166 22.56 2.02 -0.03
CA ASP A 166 23.09 3.15 -0.79
C ASP A 166 22.87 2.89 -2.28
N GLN A 167 22.02 3.71 -2.86
CA GLN A 167 21.70 3.64 -4.27
C GLN A 167 22.22 4.90 -4.95
N PRO A 168 22.71 4.81 -6.21
CA PRO A 168 23.33 5.94 -6.91
C PRO A 168 22.43 7.20 -7.02
N TRP A 169 21.11 7.02 -6.94
CA TRP A 169 20.14 8.11 -7.04
C TRP A 169 19.75 8.77 -5.70
N LYS A 170 20.31 8.31 -4.57
CA LYS A 170 20.05 8.90 -3.24
C LYS A 170 21.00 10.03 -2.88
N HIS A 171 21.84 10.45 -3.84
CA HIS A 171 22.86 11.50 -3.65
C HIS A 171 22.66 12.68 -4.60
#